data_f297a6cb0ba8d96ff9c6e5e07cd2a6ef
#
_entry.id   f297a6cb0ba8d96ff9c6e5e07cd2a6ef
#
_cell.length_a   1.000
_cell.length_b   1.000
_cell.length_c   1.000
_cell.angle_alpha   90.00
_cell.angle_beta   90.00
_cell.angle_gamma   90.00
#
_symmetry.space_group_name_H-M   'P 1'
#
loop_
_entity.id
_entity.type
_entity.pdbx_description
1 polymer ?
#
loop_
_entity_poly.entity_id
_entity_poly.type
_entity_poly.pdbx_seq_one_letter_code
_entity_poly.pdbx_strand_id
1 'polypeptide(L)'
;MLMSIMALTIFTTTVYGSGSTVKAQYTTATVNVSSLNMRCGPGTEFSIIGVLKKSQAVQVLGQIDGWYVVYDSESGKIGAVSGYYITLVTENSKDDPKLPDETAPNTAEPTPRPDYISDDAQRLLSLVNDIRTRHGAGSLKYSDDLSKVAYDKAKDMVENNYFSHQSEIYGSPFEMMRAYGISFTAAAENIAGNQTIDGAFYAWMNSEGHKKNIMNGNYTETGIGIYTSPIYGKIIVQMFIRR
;
A
#
# COMPACT_ATOMS: atom_id res chain seq x y z
N MET A 1 0.65 22.95 -20.14
CA MET A 1 0.94 22.09 -19.01
C MET A 1 1.99 21.07 -19.47
N LEU A 2 3.29 21.34 -19.18
CA LEU A 2 4.40 20.51 -19.65
C LEU A 2 4.47 19.24 -18.79
N MET A 3 4.21 18.10 -19.42
CA MET A 3 4.50 16.79 -18.84
C MET A 3 6.02 16.59 -18.84
N SER A 4 6.64 16.57 -17.65
CA SER A 4 8.04 16.21 -17.51
C SER A 4 8.18 14.71 -17.70
N ILE A 5 8.60 14.30 -18.88
CA ILE A 5 9.00 12.91 -19.17
C ILE A 5 10.41 12.76 -18.60
N MET A 6 10.53 12.07 -17.49
CA MET A 6 11.82 11.68 -16.95
C MET A 6 12.34 10.51 -17.80
N ALA A 7 13.22 10.82 -18.76
CA ALA A 7 13.81 9.85 -19.64
C ALA A 7 14.71 8.89 -18.85
N LEU A 8 14.37 7.59 -18.95
CA LEU A 8 15.27 6.50 -18.53
C LEU A 8 16.50 6.55 -19.43
N THR A 9 17.64 6.96 -18.88
CA THR A 9 18.91 7.01 -19.62
C THR A 9 19.38 5.58 -19.88
N ILE A 10 19.15 5.10 -21.08
CA ILE A 10 19.77 3.86 -21.57
C ILE A 10 21.21 4.23 -21.91
N PHE A 11 22.16 3.78 -21.12
CA PHE A 11 23.58 3.85 -21.48
C PHE A 11 23.85 2.86 -22.62
N THR A 12 23.86 3.33 -23.86
CA THR A 12 24.43 2.60 -24.97
C THR A 12 25.91 2.90 -25.02
N THR A 13 26.75 1.99 -24.52
CA THR A 13 28.19 1.99 -24.83
C THR A 13 28.36 1.30 -26.18
N THR A 14 28.66 2.08 -27.21
CA THR A 14 29.07 1.56 -28.51
C THR A 14 30.52 1.06 -28.40
N VAL A 15 30.71 -0.24 -28.28
CA VAL A 15 32.03 -0.87 -28.40
C VAL A 15 32.15 -1.44 -29.81
N TYR A 16 32.98 -0.84 -30.64
CA TYR A 16 33.41 -1.42 -31.89
C TYR A 16 34.47 -2.47 -31.59
N GLY A 17 34.20 -3.74 -31.86
CA GLY A 17 35.18 -4.81 -31.83
C GLY A 17 34.59 -6.20 -31.62
N SER A 18 34.59 -7.01 -32.66
CA SER A 18 34.47 -8.50 -32.71
C SER A 18 33.34 -9.14 -31.89
N GLY A 19 32.22 -9.39 -32.51
CA GLY A 19 31.42 -10.60 -32.32
C GLY A 19 30.74 -10.85 -30.93
N SER A 20 30.64 -9.88 -30.05
CA SER A 20 29.98 -10.06 -28.79
C SER A 20 28.52 -9.65 -28.91
N THR A 21 27.61 -10.62 -28.83
CA THR A 21 26.18 -10.35 -28.65
C THR A 21 25.96 -9.67 -27.28
N VAL A 22 25.69 -8.38 -27.29
CA VAL A 22 25.27 -7.68 -26.09
C VAL A 22 23.85 -8.18 -25.74
N LYS A 23 23.71 -9.02 -24.72
CA LYS A 23 22.40 -9.32 -24.12
C LYS A 23 21.88 -8.03 -23.49
N ALA A 24 20.78 -7.51 -24.01
CA ALA A 24 20.08 -6.45 -23.35
C ALA A 24 19.61 -6.96 -21.96
N GLN A 25 20.10 -6.33 -20.90
CA GLN A 25 19.79 -6.69 -19.53
C GLN A 25 18.50 -5.96 -19.14
N TYR A 26 17.39 -6.66 -19.19
CA TYR A 26 16.09 -6.12 -18.75
C TYR A 26 15.89 -6.44 -17.28
N THR A 27 15.40 -5.48 -16.52
CA THR A 27 14.93 -5.72 -15.16
C THR A 27 13.67 -6.58 -15.24
N THR A 28 13.69 -7.73 -14.57
CA THR A 28 12.52 -8.60 -14.46
C THR A 28 11.78 -8.28 -13.19
N ALA A 29 10.46 -8.40 -13.20
CA ALA A 29 9.64 -8.34 -12.00
C ALA A 29 8.76 -9.59 -11.91
N THR A 30 8.41 -9.97 -10.68
CA THR A 30 7.51 -11.09 -10.40
C THR A 30 6.23 -10.55 -9.75
N VAL A 31 5.07 -11.03 -10.18
CA VAL A 31 3.77 -10.70 -9.61
C VAL A 31 3.62 -11.35 -8.23
N ASN A 32 3.31 -10.54 -7.21
CA ASN A 32 3.23 -10.99 -5.81
C ASN A 32 1.79 -11.20 -5.29
N VAL A 33 0.76 -10.95 -6.15
CA VAL A 33 -0.67 -11.16 -5.82
C VAL A 33 -1.29 -12.23 -6.71
N SER A 34 -2.42 -12.81 -6.28
CA SER A 34 -3.10 -13.89 -7.02
C SER A 34 -3.55 -13.49 -8.43
N SER A 35 -3.90 -12.21 -8.62
CA SER A 35 -4.37 -11.66 -9.88
C SER A 35 -4.03 -10.18 -9.96
N LEU A 36 -3.37 -9.75 -11.04
CA LEU A 36 -2.93 -8.37 -11.26
C LEU A 36 -3.45 -7.88 -12.61
N ASN A 37 -4.27 -6.84 -12.59
CA ASN A 37 -4.72 -6.22 -13.83
C ASN A 37 -3.58 -5.49 -14.54
N MET A 38 -3.37 -5.81 -15.81
CA MET A 38 -2.52 -5.07 -16.73
C MET A 38 -3.41 -4.12 -17.54
N ARG A 39 -3.07 -2.82 -17.57
CA ARG A 39 -3.88 -1.77 -18.17
C ARG A 39 -3.17 -1.09 -19.32
N CYS A 40 -3.93 -0.39 -20.17
CA CYS A 40 -3.35 0.35 -21.31
C CYS A 40 -2.65 1.66 -20.90
N GLY A 41 -2.68 2.03 -19.62
CA GLY A 41 -2.01 3.21 -19.07
C GLY A 41 -1.82 3.14 -17.55
N PRO A 42 -1.01 4.07 -16.98
CA PRO A 42 -0.60 4.06 -15.58
C PRO A 42 -1.66 4.69 -14.66
N GLY A 43 -2.78 3.97 -14.45
CA GLY A 43 -3.88 4.39 -13.58
C GLY A 43 -5.02 3.38 -13.60
N THR A 44 -5.89 3.44 -12.60
CA THR A 44 -7.05 2.54 -12.52
C THR A 44 -8.18 2.93 -13.45
N GLU A 45 -8.20 4.15 -13.96
CA GLU A 45 -9.11 4.68 -14.98
C GLU A 45 -8.84 4.11 -16.36
N PHE A 46 -7.63 3.58 -16.61
CA PHE A 46 -7.28 2.97 -17.89
C PHE A 46 -7.86 1.56 -18.02
N SER A 47 -8.28 1.22 -19.25
CA SER A 47 -8.89 -0.08 -19.56
C SER A 47 -7.94 -1.24 -19.25
N ILE A 48 -8.49 -2.33 -18.71
CA ILE A 48 -7.77 -3.59 -18.49
C ILE A 48 -7.56 -4.25 -19.85
N ILE A 49 -6.30 -4.59 -20.18
CA ILE A 49 -5.90 -5.25 -21.44
C ILE A 49 -5.38 -6.67 -21.21
N GLY A 50 -5.16 -7.05 -19.95
CA GLY A 50 -4.73 -8.38 -19.55
C GLY A 50 -4.79 -8.55 -18.05
N VAL A 51 -4.59 -9.80 -17.60
CA VAL A 51 -4.51 -10.17 -16.19
C VAL A 51 -3.31 -11.08 -16.01
N LEU A 52 -2.41 -10.70 -15.11
CA LEU A 52 -1.23 -11.47 -14.73
C LEU A 52 -1.54 -12.31 -13.49
N LYS A 53 -0.89 -13.47 -13.36
CA LYS A 53 -1.09 -14.40 -12.25
C LYS A 53 0.05 -14.29 -11.24
N LYS A 54 -0.18 -14.78 -10.04
CA LYS A 54 0.86 -14.86 -8.99
C LYS A 54 2.08 -15.62 -9.49
N SER A 55 3.25 -15.11 -9.17
CA SER A 55 4.56 -15.63 -9.58
C SER A 55 4.86 -15.53 -11.09
N GLN A 56 3.96 -14.92 -11.89
CA GLN A 56 4.25 -14.64 -13.30
C GLN A 56 5.37 -13.61 -13.40
N ALA A 57 6.38 -13.92 -14.21
CA ALA A 57 7.49 -13.02 -14.49
C ALA A 57 7.14 -12.11 -15.67
N VAL A 58 7.48 -10.82 -15.54
CA VAL A 58 7.31 -9.82 -16.59
C VAL A 58 8.59 -9.01 -16.77
N GLN A 59 8.86 -8.53 -17.98
CA GLN A 59 9.97 -7.63 -18.23
C GLN A 59 9.55 -6.19 -17.94
N VAL A 60 10.33 -5.48 -17.14
CA VAL A 60 10.09 -4.05 -16.83
C VAL A 60 10.73 -3.22 -17.95
N LEU A 61 9.90 -2.40 -18.60
CA LEU A 61 10.29 -1.49 -19.67
C LEU A 61 10.45 -0.05 -19.18
N GLY A 62 9.81 0.32 -18.06
CA GLY A 62 9.89 1.66 -17.48
C GLY A 62 8.98 1.82 -16.27
N GLN A 63 9.03 3.00 -15.64
CA GLN A 63 8.22 3.36 -14.48
C GLN A 63 7.64 4.77 -14.65
N ILE A 64 6.36 4.94 -14.29
CA ILE A 64 5.65 6.23 -14.29
C ILE A 64 4.77 6.28 -13.04
N ASP A 65 5.02 7.22 -12.13
CA ASP A 65 4.17 7.52 -10.96
C ASP A 65 3.72 6.28 -10.14
N GLY A 66 4.67 5.37 -9.87
CA GLY A 66 4.40 4.13 -9.11
C GLY A 66 3.80 2.99 -9.94
N TRP A 67 3.57 3.21 -11.23
CA TRP A 67 3.20 2.18 -12.19
C TRP A 67 4.43 1.72 -12.98
N TYR A 68 4.49 0.44 -13.29
CA TYR A 68 5.52 -0.12 -14.17
C TYR A 68 4.91 -0.45 -15.52
N VAL A 69 5.56 0.01 -16.58
CA VAL A 69 5.30 -0.47 -17.95
C VAL A 69 6.02 -1.79 -18.08
N VAL A 70 5.27 -2.84 -18.35
CA VAL A 70 5.81 -4.20 -18.43
C VAL A 70 5.45 -4.86 -19.75
N TYR A 71 6.33 -5.76 -20.19
CA TYR A 71 6.06 -6.70 -21.27
C TYR A 71 5.79 -8.07 -20.68
N ASP A 72 4.62 -8.61 -20.99
CA ASP A 72 4.23 -9.97 -20.68
C ASP A 72 4.55 -10.88 -21.86
N SER A 73 5.52 -11.75 -21.68
CA SER A 73 5.97 -12.66 -22.75
C SER A 73 4.99 -13.79 -23.03
N GLU A 74 4.07 -14.12 -22.10
CA GLU A 74 3.06 -15.15 -22.30
C GLU A 74 1.95 -14.67 -23.24
N SER A 75 1.49 -13.43 -23.08
CA SER A 75 0.44 -12.86 -23.93
C SER A 75 0.96 -12.01 -25.08
N GLY A 76 2.27 -11.68 -25.09
CA GLY A 76 2.88 -10.76 -26.05
C GLY A 76 2.46 -9.30 -25.89
N LYS A 77 1.87 -8.93 -24.76
CA LYS A 77 1.30 -7.60 -24.52
C LYS A 77 2.25 -6.70 -23.73
N ILE A 78 2.16 -5.41 -24.02
CA ILE A 78 2.75 -4.35 -23.20
C ILE A 78 1.62 -3.60 -22.51
N GLY A 79 1.77 -3.35 -21.20
CA GLY A 79 0.80 -2.60 -20.43
C GLY A 79 1.37 -2.08 -19.13
N ALA A 80 0.58 -1.29 -18.42
CA ALA A 80 0.93 -0.74 -17.13
C ALA A 80 0.35 -1.63 -16.01
N VAL A 81 1.17 -1.91 -15.01
CA VAL A 81 0.80 -2.60 -13.78
C VAL A 81 1.21 -1.76 -12.58
N SER A 82 0.45 -1.84 -11.51
CA SER A 82 0.83 -1.15 -10.27
C SER A 82 2.09 -1.77 -9.69
N GLY A 83 3.08 -0.93 -9.38
CA GLY A 83 4.37 -1.33 -8.82
C GLY A 83 4.27 -2.02 -7.44
N TYR A 84 3.15 -1.88 -6.78
CA TYR A 84 2.92 -2.52 -5.50
C TYR A 84 2.67 -4.02 -5.57
N TYR A 85 2.26 -4.50 -6.74
CA TYR A 85 1.93 -5.91 -6.95
C TYR A 85 2.99 -6.68 -7.70
N ILE A 86 4.16 -6.08 -7.87
CA ILE A 86 5.33 -6.71 -8.47
C ILE A 86 6.56 -6.53 -7.58
N THR A 87 7.42 -7.53 -7.58
CA THR A 87 8.73 -7.48 -6.93
C THR A 87 9.79 -7.48 -8.02
N LEU A 88 10.68 -6.47 -8.01
CA LEU A 88 11.79 -6.40 -8.95
C LEU A 88 12.82 -7.49 -8.63
N VAL A 89 13.23 -8.24 -9.64
CA VAL A 89 14.31 -9.23 -9.54
C VAL A 89 15.61 -8.52 -9.91
N THR A 90 16.45 -8.21 -8.91
CA THR A 90 17.80 -7.70 -9.13
C THR A 90 18.75 -8.87 -9.22
N GLU A 91 19.57 -8.96 -10.29
CA GLU A 91 20.54 -10.05 -10.48
C GLU A 91 21.70 -10.06 -9.46
N ASN A 92 21.66 -9.22 -8.44
CA ASN A 92 22.72 -9.10 -7.42
C ASN A 92 22.39 -9.74 -6.06
N SER A 93 21.44 -10.67 -5.98
CA SER A 93 21.20 -11.42 -4.74
C SER A 93 22.13 -12.63 -4.58
N LYS A 94 23.46 -12.45 -4.79
CA LYS A 94 24.49 -13.39 -4.34
C LYS A 94 25.12 -13.02 -3.00
N ASP A 95 24.79 -11.84 -2.47
CA ASP A 95 25.19 -11.39 -1.13
C ASP A 95 23.95 -10.88 -0.39
N ASP A 96 22.95 -11.75 -0.22
CA ASP A 96 21.95 -11.55 0.82
C ASP A 96 22.68 -11.75 2.16
N PRO A 97 22.74 -10.75 3.06
CA PRO A 97 23.21 -11.00 4.42
C PRO A 97 22.26 -12.07 4.98
N LYS A 98 22.82 -13.25 5.20
CA LYS A 98 22.18 -14.36 5.90
C LYS A 98 21.30 -13.79 7.01
N LEU A 99 19.96 -13.96 6.90
CA LEU A 99 19.08 -13.75 8.04
C LEU A 99 19.71 -14.44 9.25
N PRO A 100 19.75 -13.81 10.42
CA PRO A 100 20.24 -14.46 11.62
C PRO A 100 19.50 -15.78 11.78
N ASP A 101 20.26 -16.85 11.95
CA ASP A 101 19.79 -18.20 12.21
C ASP A 101 18.77 -18.15 13.36
N GLU A 102 17.52 -18.54 13.12
CA GLU A 102 16.44 -18.63 14.11
C GLU A 102 16.67 -19.76 15.15
N THR A 103 17.91 -20.01 15.52
CA THR A 103 18.27 -20.97 16.57
C THR A 103 18.91 -20.33 17.79
N ALA A 104 18.38 -19.18 18.23
CA ALA A 104 18.54 -18.75 19.60
C ALA A 104 17.18 -18.89 20.31
N PRO A 105 17.07 -19.66 21.40
CA PRO A 105 15.85 -19.75 22.17
C PRO A 105 15.61 -18.39 22.85
N ASN A 106 14.78 -17.54 22.22
CA ASN A 106 14.24 -16.36 22.88
C ASN A 106 13.15 -16.86 23.84
N THR A 107 13.57 -17.20 25.09
CA THR A 107 12.67 -17.56 26.19
C THR A 107 12.04 -16.34 26.85
N ALA A 108 11.53 -15.42 26.05
CA ALA A 108 10.50 -14.46 26.45
C ALA A 108 9.24 -14.87 25.70
N GLU A 109 8.23 -15.42 26.39
CA GLU A 109 6.89 -15.51 25.83
C GLU A 109 6.53 -14.14 25.29
N PRO A 110 6.15 -14.02 23.99
CA PRO A 110 5.69 -12.73 23.47
C PRO A 110 4.45 -12.38 24.28
N THR A 111 4.49 -11.25 24.98
CA THR A 111 3.27 -10.66 25.55
C THR A 111 2.24 -10.60 24.43
N PRO A 112 1.01 -11.11 24.63
CA PRO A 112 0.01 -11.12 23.57
C PRO A 112 -0.14 -9.70 23.00
N ARG A 113 0.16 -9.56 21.70
CA ARG A 113 0.00 -8.30 21.01
C ARG A 113 -1.51 -7.98 20.99
N PRO A 114 -1.96 -6.80 21.40
CA PRO A 114 -3.37 -6.45 21.34
C PRO A 114 -3.92 -6.64 19.93
N ASP A 115 -5.16 -7.12 19.79
CA ASP A 115 -5.81 -7.44 18.50
C ASP A 115 -5.83 -6.28 17.50
N TYR A 116 -5.74 -5.03 17.98
CA TYR A 116 -5.69 -3.83 17.14
C TYR A 116 -4.28 -3.51 16.57
N ILE A 117 -3.24 -4.25 16.98
CA ILE A 117 -1.88 -4.12 16.43
C ILE A 117 -1.62 -5.32 15.51
N SER A 118 -2.04 -5.22 14.26
CA SER A 118 -1.88 -6.29 13.26
C SER A 118 -0.79 -5.96 12.25
N ASP A 119 -0.28 -6.99 11.58
CA ASP A 119 0.65 -6.82 10.46
C ASP A 119 -0.01 -6.05 9.30
N ASP A 120 -1.32 -6.23 9.12
CA ASP A 120 -2.13 -5.47 8.18
C ASP A 120 -2.14 -3.96 8.49
N ALA A 121 -2.24 -3.58 9.78
CA ALA A 121 -2.16 -2.17 10.20
C ALA A 121 -0.78 -1.58 9.92
N GLN A 122 0.29 -2.34 10.17
CA GLN A 122 1.67 -1.92 9.87
C GLN A 122 1.88 -1.80 8.35
N ARG A 123 1.32 -2.70 7.56
CA ARG A 123 1.35 -2.61 6.10
C ARG A 123 0.68 -1.34 5.60
N LEU A 124 -0.51 -1.01 6.10
CA LEU A 124 -1.22 0.21 5.73
C LEU A 124 -0.45 1.47 6.13
N LEU A 125 0.11 1.50 7.34
CA LEU A 125 0.95 2.61 7.81
C LEU A 125 2.15 2.83 6.87
N SER A 126 2.81 1.75 6.46
CA SER A 126 3.93 1.82 5.52
C SER A 126 3.51 2.43 4.19
N LEU A 127 2.42 1.94 3.58
CA LEU A 127 1.90 2.47 2.31
C LEU A 127 1.56 3.96 2.40
N VAL A 128 0.87 4.36 3.48
CA VAL A 128 0.50 5.76 3.72
C VAL A 128 1.74 6.63 3.92
N ASN A 129 2.69 6.20 4.72
CA ASN A 129 3.89 6.99 4.99
C ASN A 129 4.81 7.09 3.77
N ASP A 130 4.89 6.05 2.95
CA ASP A 130 5.63 6.08 1.69
C ASP A 130 5.09 7.17 0.75
N ILE A 131 3.78 7.17 0.50
CA ILE A 131 3.19 8.17 -0.41
C ILE A 131 3.29 9.58 0.16
N ARG A 132 3.06 9.75 1.47
CA ARG A 132 3.20 11.05 2.15
C ARG A 132 4.61 11.61 2.02
N THR A 133 5.62 10.79 2.30
CA THR A 133 7.04 11.20 2.24
C THR A 133 7.44 11.60 0.82
N ARG A 134 7.05 10.82 -0.18
CA ARG A 134 7.32 11.14 -1.60
C ARG A 134 6.71 12.47 -2.05
N HIS A 135 5.63 12.91 -1.39
CA HIS A 135 4.93 14.15 -1.71
C HIS A 135 5.16 15.27 -0.68
N GLY A 136 6.11 15.11 0.23
CA GLY A 136 6.50 16.15 1.20
C GLY A 136 5.51 16.39 2.34
N ALA A 137 4.55 15.50 2.58
CA ALA A 137 3.56 15.65 3.65
C ALA A 137 4.07 15.23 5.05
N GLY A 138 5.25 14.64 5.14
CA GLY A 138 5.82 14.09 6.38
C GLY A 138 5.13 12.79 6.81
N SER A 139 5.87 11.92 7.51
CA SER A 139 5.33 10.65 8.01
C SER A 139 4.41 10.86 9.20
N LEU A 140 3.38 10.02 9.30
CA LEU A 140 2.51 9.93 10.48
C LEU A 140 3.11 8.98 11.50
N LYS A 141 3.06 9.38 12.77
CA LYS A 141 3.38 8.50 13.90
C LYS A 141 2.19 7.57 14.15
N TYR A 142 2.46 6.27 14.33
CA TYR A 142 1.44 5.33 14.78
C TYR A 142 1.06 5.61 16.23
N SER A 143 -0.24 5.61 16.54
CA SER A 143 -0.79 5.83 17.87
C SER A 143 -1.64 4.64 18.29
N ASP A 144 -1.21 3.93 19.34
CA ASP A 144 -1.87 2.73 19.83
C ASP A 144 -3.27 3.04 20.37
N ASP A 145 -3.41 4.12 21.15
CA ASP A 145 -4.70 4.58 21.68
C ASP A 145 -5.68 4.91 20.54
N LEU A 146 -5.22 5.60 19.52
CA LEU A 146 -6.06 5.93 18.37
C LEU A 146 -6.37 4.68 17.52
N SER A 147 -5.46 3.71 17.47
CA SER A 147 -5.69 2.43 16.78
C SER A 147 -6.73 1.58 17.50
N LYS A 148 -6.78 1.63 18.83
CA LYS A 148 -7.85 0.99 19.59
C LYS A 148 -9.22 1.60 19.23
N VAL A 149 -9.33 2.92 19.13
CA VAL A 149 -10.58 3.57 18.71
C VAL A 149 -10.98 3.16 17.30
N ALA A 150 -10.02 3.15 16.36
CA ALA A 150 -10.26 2.74 14.99
C ALA A 150 -10.69 1.27 14.90
N TYR A 151 -10.09 0.38 15.70
CA TYR A 151 -10.47 -1.03 15.77
C TYR A 151 -11.90 -1.20 16.31
N ASP A 152 -12.23 -0.54 17.41
CA ASP A 152 -13.57 -0.61 18.01
C ASP A 152 -14.61 -0.03 17.04
N LYS A 153 -14.28 0.98 16.23
CA LYS A 153 -15.13 1.49 15.16
C LYS A 153 -15.34 0.47 14.03
N ALA A 154 -14.26 -0.21 13.59
CA ALA A 154 -14.36 -1.26 12.57
C ALA A 154 -15.21 -2.44 13.07
N LYS A 155 -15.02 -2.83 14.32
CA LYS A 155 -15.80 -3.86 15.01
C LYS A 155 -17.29 -3.48 15.11
N ASP A 156 -17.58 -2.26 15.54
CA ASP A 156 -18.94 -1.73 15.66
C ASP A 156 -19.69 -1.79 14.31
N MET A 157 -19.04 -1.40 13.22
CA MET A 157 -19.64 -1.49 11.88
C MET A 157 -20.00 -2.92 11.47
N VAL A 158 -19.18 -3.90 11.85
CA VAL A 158 -19.45 -5.30 11.53
C VAL A 158 -20.53 -5.89 12.43
N GLU A 159 -20.42 -5.69 13.74
CA GLU A 159 -21.34 -6.29 14.72
C GLU A 159 -22.76 -5.69 14.65
N ASN A 160 -22.86 -4.40 14.29
CA ASN A 160 -24.14 -3.71 14.14
C ASN A 160 -24.60 -3.58 12.68
N ASN A 161 -23.89 -4.28 11.75
CA ASN A 161 -24.26 -4.42 10.33
C ASN A 161 -24.52 -3.07 9.62
N TYR A 162 -23.58 -2.13 9.74
CA TYR A 162 -23.64 -0.86 9.03
C TYR A 162 -22.26 -0.50 8.44
N PHE A 163 -22.24 0.46 7.51
CA PHE A 163 -21.01 1.01 6.93
C PHE A 163 -21.17 2.53 6.81
N SER A 164 -20.71 3.27 7.82
CA SER A 164 -20.87 4.72 7.91
C SER A 164 -19.82 5.33 8.86
N HIS A 165 -19.48 6.59 8.64
CA HIS A 165 -18.72 7.39 9.59
C HIS A 165 -19.49 7.60 10.90
N GLN A 166 -20.82 7.73 10.82
CA GLN A 166 -21.69 7.88 12.00
C GLN A 166 -22.01 6.52 12.61
N SER A 167 -21.77 6.36 13.90
CA SER A 167 -22.18 5.24 14.72
C SER A 167 -23.44 5.60 15.54
N GLU A 168 -24.37 4.65 15.68
CA GLU A 168 -25.50 4.83 16.59
C GLU A 168 -25.09 4.77 18.06
N ILE A 169 -23.97 4.08 18.35
CA ILE A 169 -23.46 3.90 19.73
C ILE A 169 -22.51 5.04 20.12
N TYR A 170 -21.57 5.37 19.22
CA TYR A 170 -20.45 6.28 19.53
C TYR A 170 -20.59 7.68 18.92
N GLY A 171 -21.61 7.92 18.09
CA GLY A 171 -21.76 9.17 17.36
C GLY A 171 -20.78 9.29 16.18
N SER A 172 -20.31 10.49 15.92
CA SER A 172 -19.29 10.78 14.93
C SER A 172 -17.91 10.21 15.34
N PRO A 173 -16.98 10.02 14.41
CA PRO A 173 -15.62 9.60 14.76
C PRO A 173 -14.93 10.56 15.72
N PHE A 174 -15.26 11.85 15.66
CA PHE A 174 -14.70 12.86 16.56
C PHE A 174 -15.25 12.74 17.99
N GLU A 175 -16.53 12.42 18.15
CA GLU A 175 -17.15 12.14 19.44
C GLU A 175 -16.57 10.85 20.02
N MET A 176 -16.45 9.82 19.22
CA MET A 176 -15.83 8.56 19.62
C MET A 176 -14.38 8.75 20.12
N MET A 177 -13.53 9.46 19.36
CA MET A 177 -12.16 9.77 19.80
C MET A 177 -12.14 10.49 21.15
N ARG A 178 -13.02 11.50 21.35
CA ARG A 178 -13.11 12.23 22.63
C ARG A 178 -13.59 11.34 23.79
N ALA A 179 -14.56 10.45 23.53
CA ALA A 179 -15.03 9.49 24.52
C ALA A 179 -13.93 8.53 25.00
N TYR A 180 -12.95 8.24 24.13
CA TYR A 180 -11.77 7.46 24.47
C TYR A 180 -10.62 8.30 25.06
N GLY A 181 -10.87 9.58 25.35
CA GLY A 181 -9.87 10.47 25.96
C GLY A 181 -8.83 11.01 24.98
N ILE A 182 -9.04 10.86 23.66
CA ILE A 182 -8.12 11.38 22.64
C ILE A 182 -8.37 12.87 22.46
N SER A 183 -7.36 13.68 22.76
CA SER A 183 -7.35 15.13 22.51
C SER A 183 -6.72 15.44 21.16
N PHE A 184 -7.31 16.34 20.40
CA PHE A 184 -6.80 16.77 19.09
C PHE A 184 -7.25 18.18 18.73
N THR A 185 -6.47 18.86 17.89
CA THR A 185 -6.80 20.17 17.30
C THR A 185 -7.39 20.02 15.89
N ALA A 186 -7.05 18.92 15.18
CA ALA A 186 -7.62 18.54 13.92
C ALA A 186 -7.72 17.01 13.84
N ALA A 187 -8.75 16.50 13.17
CA ALA A 187 -8.94 15.07 12.98
C ALA A 187 -9.67 14.76 11.68
N ALA A 188 -9.50 13.54 11.18
CA ALA A 188 -10.24 12.97 10.07
C ALA A 188 -10.34 11.44 10.20
N GLU A 189 -11.21 10.86 9.38
CA GLU A 189 -11.38 9.42 9.28
C GLU A 189 -11.48 8.99 7.82
N ASN A 190 -10.85 7.86 7.49
CA ASN A 190 -11.10 7.08 6.28
C ASN A 190 -11.64 5.72 6.67
N ILE A 191 -12.66 5.24 5.96
CA ILE A 191 -13.21 3.89 6.13
C ILE A 191 -13.21 3.16 4.79
N ALA A 192 -12.96 1.85 4.82
CA ALA A 192 -13.06 0.98 3.66
C ALA A 192 -13.56 -0.41 4.03
N GLY A 193 -14.36 -1.00 3.12
CA GLY A 193 -14.64 -2.42 3.08
C GLY A 193 -13.82 -3.03 1.93
N ASN A 194 -12.87 -3.92 2.22
CA ASN A 194 -12.04 -4.54 1.18
C ASN A 194 -11.46 -5.88 1.67
N GLN A 195 -11.13 -6.75 0.72
CA GLN A 195 -10.50 -8.03 1.05
C GLN A 195 -9.02 -7.89 1.41
N THR A 196 -8.35 -6.84 0.89
CA THR A 196 -6.92 -6.60 1.09
C THR A 196 -6.63 -5.17 1.54
N ILE A 197 -5.55 -4.99 2.27
CA ILE A 197 -5.08 -3.68 2.74
C ILE A 197 -4.66 -2.80 1.56
N ASP A 198 -3.93 -3.38 0.63
CA ASP A 198 -3.49 -2.67 -0.57
C ASP A 198 -4.70 -2.20 -1.41
N GLY A 199 -5.73 -3.05 -1.57
CA GLY A 199 -6.96 -2.68 -2.24
C GLY A 199 -7.69 -1.51 -1.57
N ALA A 200 -7.76 -1.48 -0.24
CA ALA A 200 -8.33 -0.37 0.52
C ALA A 200 -7.52 0.92 0.35
N PHE A 201 -6.19 0.83 0.47
CA PHE A 201 -5.30 1.97 0.26
C PHE A 201 -5.49 2.60 -1.13
N TYR A 202 -5.57 1.76 -2.19
CA TYR A 202 -5.80 2.28 -3.54
C TYR A 202 -7.19 2.88 -3.73
N ALA A 203 -8.22 2.27 -3.16
CA ALA A 203 -9.56 2.84 -3.19
C ALA A 203 -9.55 4.25 -2.56
N TRP A 204 -8.84 4.42 -1.44
CA TRP A 204 -8.68 5.73 -0.80
C TRP A 204 -7.88 6.71 -1.67
N MET A 205 -6.78 6.28 -2.27
CA MET A 205 -5.95 7.14 -3.12
C MET A 205 -6.64 7.57 -4.42
N ASN A 206 -7.63 6.81 -4.89
CA ASN A 206 -8.47 7.14 -6.04
C ASN A 206 -9.72 7.95 -5.67
N SER A 207 -9.98 8.16 -4.38
CA SER A 207 -11.07 9.00 -3.88
C SER A 207 -10.51 10.34 -3.40
N GLU A 208 -10.97 11.45 -3.98
CA GLU A 208 -10.47 12.80 -3.67
C GLU A 208 -10.55 13.11 -2.16
N GLY A 209 -11.67 12.76 -1.51
CA GLY A 209 -11.87 12.99 -0.08
C GLY A 209 -10.91 12.19 0.80
N HIS A 210 -10.81 10.89 0.55
CA HIS A 210 -9.91 10.01 1.32
C HIS A 210 -8.43 10.35 1.08
N LYS A 211 -8.05 10.59 -0.17
CA LYS A 211 -6.70 11.03 -0.54
C LYS A 211 -6.34 12.35 0.13
N LYS A 212 -7.26 13.31 0.21
CA LYS A 212 -7.05 14.58 0.91
C LYS A 212 -6.72 14.35 2.39
N ASN A 213 -7.36 13.41 3.06
CA ASN A 213 -7.03 13.06 4.44
C ASN A 213 -5.63 12.46 4.54
N ILE A 214 -5.30 11.47 3.69
CA ILE A 214 -3.98 10.83 3.66
C ILE A 214 -2.88 11.86 3.41
N MET A 215 -3.06 12.78 2.46
CA MET A 215 -2.05 13.73 2.01
C MET A 215 -1.98 15.01 2.84
N ASN A 216 -2.87 15.19 3.84
CA ASN A 216 -2.89 16.40 4.65
C ASN A 216 -1.67 16.46 5.59
N GLY A 217 -0.76 17.39 5.33
CA GLY A 217 0.46 17.62 6.12
C GLY A 217 0.20 18.14 7.56
N ASN A 218 -1.03 18.56 7.87
CA ASN A 218 -1.38 19.01 9.22
C ASN A 218 -1.54 17.84 10.20
N TYR A 219 -1.84 16.62 9.74
CA TYR A 219 -1.91 15.46 10.62
C TYR A 219 -0.51 14.93 10.94
N THR A 220 -0.31 14.60 12.21
CA THR A 220 0.96 14.12 12.76
C THR A 220 0.90 12.69 13.28
N GLU A 221 -0.30 12.20 13.61
CA GLU A 221 -0.51 10.86 14.13
C GLU A 221 -1.66 10.16 13.40
N THR A 222 -1.59 8.83 13.37
CA THR A 222 -2.66 7.98 12.82
C THR A 222 -2.87 6.75 13.68
N GLY A 223 -4.14 6.33 13.80
CA GLY A 223 -4.53 5.03 14.32
C GLY A 223 -5.20 4.22 13.21
N ILE A 224 -4.94 2.93 13.17
CA ILE A 224 -5.47 2.00 12.18
C ILE A 224 -6.12 0.83 12.89
N GLY A 225 -7.40 0.59 12.58
CA GLY A 225 -8.18 -0.52 13.09
C GLY A 225 -8.71 -1.37 11.94
N ILE A 226 -8.61 -2.69 12.08
CA ILE A 226 -9.03 -3.65 11.07
C ILE A 226 -9.83 -4.75 11.75
N TYR A 227 -11.04 -5.00 11.26
CA TYR A 227 -11.88 -6.07 11.76
C TYR A 227 -12.39 -6.95 10.62
N THR A 228 -12.40 -8.28 10.83
CA THR A 228 -12.86 -9.23 9.81
C THR A 228 -14.36 -9.05 9.55
N SER A 229 -14.73 -9.00 8.27
CA SER A 229 -16.11 -8.82 7.84
C SER A 229 -16.54 -9.96 6.91
N PRO A 230 -17.69 -10.61 7.17
CA PRO A 230 -18.23 -11.64 6.29
C PRO A 230 -18.65 -11.09 4.92
N ILE A 231 -18.91 -9.79 4.81
CA ILE A 231 -19.38 -9.13 3.57
C ILE A 231 -18.20 -8.64 2.75
N TYR A 232 -17.25 -7.94 3.38
CA TYR A 232 -16.17 -7.23 2.69
C TYR A 232 -14.81 -7.91 2.79
N GLY A 233 -14.68 -8.99 3.60
CA GLY A 233 -13.42 -9.58 4.02
C GLY A 233 -12.83 -8.83 5.22
N LYS A 234 -12.63 -7.51 5.10
CA LYS A 234 -12.19 -6.63 6.19
C LYS A 234 -12.93 -5.31 6.16
N ILE A 235 -13.24 -4.77 7.33
CA ILE A 235 -13.52 -3.34 7.54
C ILE A 235 -12.25 -2.71 8.06
N ILE A 236 -11.82 -1.65 7.41
CA ILE A 236 -10.58 -0.93 7.68
C ILE A 236 -10.94 0.51 8.01
N VAL A 237 -10.50 0.96 9.18
CA VAL A 237 -10.68 2.34 9.67
C VAL A 237 -9.30 2.95 9.88
N GLN A 238 -9.07 4.11 9.31
CA GLN A 238 -7.91 4.93 9.57
C GLN A 238 -8.34 6.28 10.14
N MET A 239 -7.89 6.59 11.33
CA MET A 239 -8.11 7.87 11.99
C MET A 239 -6.82 8.69 11.96
N PHE A 240 -6.96 9.99 11.74
CA PHE A 240 -5.86 10.95 11.68
C PHE A 240 -6.09 12.02 12.73
N ILE A 241 -5.02 12.43 13.41
CA ILE A 241 -5.09 13.56 14.34
C ILE A 241 -3.86 14.47 14.24
N ARG A 242 -4.05 15.71 14.67
CA ARG A 242 -3.03 16.63 15.14
C ARG A 242 -3.28 16.90 16.60
N ARG A 243 -2.31 16.62 17.44
CA ARG A 243 -2.34 17.06 18.85
C ARG A 243 -1.93 18.51 19.00
#